data_9da63e02a42c7ae72306561fb9297002
#
_entry.id   9da63e02a42c7ae72306561fb9297002
#
_cell.length_a   1.000
_cell.length_b   1.000
_cell.length_c   1.000
_cell.angle_alpha   90.00
_cell.angle_beta   90.00
_cell.angle_gamma   90.00
#
_symmetry.space_group_name_H-M   'P 1'
#
loop_
_entity.id
_entity.type
_entity.pdbx_description
1 polymer ?
#
loop_
_entity_poly.entity_id
_entity_poly.type
_entity_poly.pdbx_seq_one_letter_code
_entity_poly.pdbx_strand_id
1 'polypeptide(L)'
;MSQTDYTLLQSQLTALTADESDALANASNFVALVFNALDDVNWVGIYVLRGDELVLGPFQGKPACVRIPIGSGVCGTAAARLETQLVADVHAFPGHIVCDADSRSEIVVPLLVDGTLIGVLDIDSPSLNRFDSIDQEGLEVLCRTYCDI
;
A
#
# COMPACT_ATOMS: atom_id res chain seq x y z
N MET A 1 17.80 0.83 14.12
CA MET A 1 16.44 1.20 13.74
C MET A 1 15.44 0.43 14.58
N SER A 2 14.50 1.14 15.18
CA SER A 2 13.40 0.46 15.87
C SER A 2 12.48 -0.18 14.84
N GLN A 3 12.08 -1.40 15.10
CA GLN A 3 11.15 -2.12 14.27
C GLN A 3 9.73 -1.55 14.43
N THR A 4 8.97 -1.50 13.34
CA THR A 4 7.59 -1.02 13.37
C THR A 4 6.72 -1.95 14.22
N ASP A 5 5.93 -1.38 15.13
CA ASP A 5 4.99 -2.12 15.97
C ASP A 5 3.64 -2.26 15.24
N TYR A 6 3.48 -3.31 14.48
CA TYR A 6 2.26 -3.56 13.70
C TYR A 6 1.05 -3.89 14.56
N THR A 7 1.25 -4.48 15.75
CA THR A 7 0.17 -4.74 16.70
C THR A 7 -0.44 -3.42 17.22
N LEU A 8 0.42 -2.46 17.54
CA LEU A 8 -0.01 -1.12 17.94
C LEU A 8 -0.74 -0.43 16.80
N LEU A 9 -0.21 -0.50 15.59
CA LEU A 9 -0.84 0.10 14.40
C LEU A 9 -2.23 -0.47 14.15
N GLN A 10 -2.40 -1.78 14.31
CA GLN A 10 -3.70 -2.42 14.15
C GLN A 10 -4.71 -1.86 15.16
N SER A 11 -4.30 -1.69 16.42
CA SER A 11 -5.14 -1.11 17.47
C SER A 11 -5.51 0.34 17.14
N GLN A 12 -4.54 1.11 16.67
CA GLN A 12 -4.76 2.51 16.28
C GLN A 12 -5.70 2.63 15.09
N LEU A 13 -5.54 1.78 14.07
CA LEU A 13 -6.43 1.76 12.89
C LEU A 13 -7.87 1.43 13.32
N THR A 14 -8.04 0.42 14.15
CA THR A 14 -9.34 0.02 14.66
C THR A 14 -10.02 1.18 15.39
N ALA A 15 -9.28 1.89 16.25
CA ALA A 15 -9.81 3.03 17.00
C ALA A 15 -10.18 4.21 16.08
N LEU A 16 -9.35 4.51 15.08
CA LEU A 16 -9.60 5.61 14.15
C LEU A 16 -10.85 5.41 13.29
N THR A 17 -11.20 4.16 12.99
CA THR A 17 -12.29 3.83 12.07
C THR A 17 -13.55 3.32 12.76
N ALA A 18 -13.55 3.18 14.10
CA ALA A 18 -14.62 2.52 14.86
C ALA A 18 -16.01 3.11 14.65
N ASP A 19 -16.10 4.45 14.55
CA ASP A 19 -17.37 5.15 14.44
C ASP A 19 -17.55 5.85 13.09
N GLU A 20 -16.73 5.50 12.10
CA GLU A 20 -16.75 6.14 10.79
C GLU A 20 -17.12 5.14 9.69
N SER A 21 -18.12 5.49 8.90
CA SER A 21 -18.59 4.68 7.76
C SER A 21 -18.17 5.24 6.40
N ASP A 22 -17.59 6.44 6.35
CA ASP A 22 -17.16 7.03 5.10
C ASP A 22 -15.87 6.38 4.60
N ALA A 23 -15.94 5.72 3.44
CA ALA A 23 -14.82 4.96 2.89
C ALA A 23 -13.62 5.85 2.56
N LEU A 24 -13.86 7.06 2.05
CA LEU A 24 -12.78 8.00 1.72
C LEU A 24 -12.07 8.49 2.98
N ALA A 25 -12.83 8.83 4.03
CA ALA A 25 -12.26 9.26 5.31
C ALA A 25 -11.39 8.17 5.93
N ASN A 26 -11.89 6.93 5.94
CA ASN A 26 -11.17 5.78 6.48
C ASN A 26 -9.89 5.48 5.68
N ALA A 27 -9.96 5.53 4.35
CA ALA A 27 -8.80 5.35 3.49
C ALA A 27 -7.74 6.43 3.74
N SER A 28 -8.17 7.68 3.89
CA SER A 28 -7.28 8.82 4.15
C SER A 28 -6.54 8.66 5.48
N ASN A 29 -7.24 8.26 6.54
CA ASN A 29 -6.63 8.02 7.85
C ASN A 29 -5.73 6.77 7.86
N PHE A 30 -6.12 5.72 7.15
CA PHE A 30 -5.27 4.53 7.03
C PHE A 30 -3.92 4.87 6.40
N VAL A 31 -3.94 5.57 5.27
CA VAL A 31 -2.74 6.01 4.56
C VAL A 31 -1.87 6.90 5.45
N ALA A 32 -2.47 7.88 6.12
CA ALA A 32 -1.74 8.79 7.00
C ALA A 32 -1.13 8.06 8.20
N LEU A 33 -1.85 7.11 8.80
CA LEU A 33 -1.36 6.31 9.91
C LEU A 33 -0.10 5.52 9.51
N VAL A 34 -0.16 4.84 8.37
CA VAL A 34 0.98 4.04 7.87
C VAL A 34 2.16 4.95 7.53
N PHE A 35 1.91 6.05 6.82
CA PHE A 35 2.97 6.97 6.40
C PHE A 35 3.73 7.54 7.61
N ASN A 36 3.02 7.90 8.66
CA ASN A 36 3.63 8.50 9.86
C ASN A 36 4.31 7.45 10.77
N ALA A 37 3.91 6.20 10.68
CA ALA A 37 4.45 5.14 11.55
C ALA A 37 5.69 4.47 11.00
N LEU A 38 5.82 4.35 9.67
CA LEU A 38 6.96 3.67 9.05
C LEU A 38 8.10 4.65 8.79
N ASP A 39 9.30 4.30 9.26
CA ASP A 39 10.51 5.05 8.96
C ASP A 39 10.97 4.74 7.53
N ASP A 40 11.68 5.68 6.92
CA ASP A 40 12.35 5.52 5.63
C ASP A 40 11.39 5.11 4.51
N VAL A 41 10.24 5.77 4.46
CA VAL A 41 9.28 5.67 3.36
C VAL A 41 9.04 7.06 2.79
N ASN A 42 8.89 7.15 1.47
CA ASN A 42 8.67 8.42 0.78
C ASN A 42 7.26 8.53 0.18
N TRP A 43 6.50 7.43 0.15
CA TRP A 43 5.16 7.44 -0.41
C TRP A 43 4.32 6.30 0.18
N VAL A 44 3.08 6.59 0.55
CA VAL A 44 2.07 5.60 0.95
C VAL A 44 0.75 6.01 0.32
N GLY A 45 0.10 5.10 -0.37
CA GLY A 45 -1.19 5.41 -0.96
C GLY A 45 -2.02 4.19 -1.32
N ILE A 46 -3.29 4.46 -1.60
CA ILE A 46 -4.24 3.46 -2.07
C ILE A 46 -4.58 3.76 -3.52
N TYR A 47 -4.42 2.74 -4.37
CA TYR A 47 -4.98 2.74 -5.71
C TYR A 47 -6.27 1.93 -5.68
N VAL A 48 -7.34 2.52 -6.20
CA VAL A 48 -8.68 1.93 -6.19
C VAL A 48 -8.97 1.27 -7.53
N LEU A 49 -9.50 0.05 -7.50
CA LEU A 49 -9.89 -0.65 -8.73
C LEU A 49 -11.13 0.01 -9.35
N ARG A 50 -11.01 0.41 -10.61
CA ARG A 50 -12.10 0.97 -11.43
C ARG A 50 -12.12 0.25 -12.77
N GLY A 51 -13.02 -0.72 -12.94
CA GLY A 51 -13.03 -1.54 -14.14
C GLY A 51 -11.79 -2.43 -14.22
N ASP A 52 -10.98 -2.23 -15.25
CA ASP A 52 -9.76 -3.01 -15.53
C ASP A 52 -8.46 -2.26 -15.21
N GLU A 53 -8.55 -1.16 -14.45
CA GLU A 53 -7.36 -0.39 -14.08
C GLU A 53 -7.44 0.09 -12.63
N LEU A 54 -6.26 0.42 -12.07
CA LEU A 54 -6.11 1.04 -10.77
C LEU A 54 -6.08 2.55 -10.95
N VAL A 55 -6.82 3.27 -10.10
CA VAL A 55 -6.90 4.73 -10.12
C VAL A 55 -6.42 5.27 -8.79
N LEU A 56 -5.57 6.30 -8.83
CA LEU A 56 -5.02 6.94 -7.65
C LEU A 56 -6.12 7.39 -6.68
N GLY A 57 -6.01 6.92 -5.44
CA GLY A 57 -6.85 7.34 -4.31
C GLY A 57 -6.06 8.14 -3.29
N PRO A 58 -6.45 8.13 -2.01
CA PRO A 58 -5.72 8.87 -0.98
C PRO A 58 -4.26 8.43 -0.87
N PHE A 59 -3.36 9.41 -0.74
CA PHE A 59 -1.93 9.14 -0.59
C PHE A 59 -1.23 10.26 0.18
N GLN A 60 -0.03 9.92 0.65
CA GLN A 60 0.93 10.84 1.26
C GLN A 60 2.24 10.73 0.47
N GLY A 61 2.80 11.86 0.07
CA GLY A 61 4.03 11.95 -0.71
C GLY A 61 3.86 12.82 -1.94
N LYS A 62 4.75 12.66 -2.93
CA LYS A 62 4.71 13.45 -4.16
C LYS A 62 3.57 13.00 -5.08
N PRO A 63 3.09 13.88 -5.97
CA PRO A 63 2.13 13.48 -7.00
C PRO A 63 2.60 12.23 -7.75
N ALA A 64 1.66 11.36 -8.10
CA ALA A 64 1.94 10.04 -8.63
C ALA A 64 1.17 9.75 -9.91
N CYS A 65 1.45 8.59 -10.53
CA CYS A 65 0.70 8.12 -11.69
C CYS A 65 -0.78 8.00 -11.34
N VAL A 66 -1.67 8.49 -12.20
CA VAL A 66 -3.10 8.52 -11.91
C VAL A 66 -3.75 7.17 -12.23
N ARG A 67 -3.34 6.52 -13.31
CA ARG A 67 -3.93 5.27 -13.78
C ARG A 67 -2.88 4.21 -14.05
N ILE A 68 -3.10 3.00 -13.55
CA ILE A 68 -2.20 1.86 -13.74
C ILE A 68 -3.03 0.68 -14.23
N PRO A 69 -2.75 0.17 -15.45
CA PRO A 69 -3.44 -1.02 -15.95
C PRO A 69 -3.15 -2.24 -15.08
N ILE A 70 -4.13 -3.10 -14.90
CA ILE A 70 -3.94 -4.39 -14.22
C ILE A 70 -2.86 -5.18 -14.97
N GLY A 71 -1.90 -5.72 -14.23
CA GLY A 71 -0.77 -6.47 -14.79
C GLY A 71 0.47 -5.62 -15.09
N SER A 72 0.37 -4.29 -15.00
CA SER A 72 1.49 -3.38 -15.29
C SER A 72 2.16 -2.91 -14.00
N GLY A 73 3.50 -2.94 -13.96
CA GLY A 73 4.28 -2.50 -12.82
C GLY A 73 4.04 -3.33 -11.57
N VAL A 74 4.52 -2.82 -10.43
CA VAL A 74 4.39 -3.54 -9.15
C VAL A 74 2.93 -3.56 -8.68
N CYS A 75 2.26 -2.40 -8.70
CA CYS A 75 0.86 -2.30 -8.30
C CYS A 75 -0.05 -3.15 -9.18
N GLY A 76 0.10 -3.06 -10.52
CA GLY A 76 -0.69 -3.84 -11.45
C GLY A 76 -0.46 -5.35 -11.32
N THR A 77 0.77 -5.75 -11.00
CA THR A 77 1.11 -7.16 -10.78
C THR A 77 0.47 -7.68 -9.49
N ALA A 78 0.50 -6.92 -8.40
CA ALA A 78 -0.17 -7.29 -7.15
C ALA A 78 -1.67 -7.47 -7.37
N ALA A 79 -2.29 -6.56 -8.13
CA ALA A 79 -3.70 -6.63 -8.47
C ALA A 79 -4.04 -7.86 -9.30
N ALA A 80 -3.22 -8.17 -10.33
CA ALA A 80 -3.45 -9.29 -11.23
C ALA A 80 -3.29 -10.64 -10.52
N ARG A 81 -2.30 -10.76 -9.64
CA ARG A 81 -1.98 -12.01 -8.93
C ARG A 81 -2.73 -12.18 -7.62
N LEU A 82 -3.34 -11.13 -7.09
CA LEU A 82 -3.95 -11.10 -5.77
C LEU A 82 -2.96 -11.52 -4.67
N GLU A 83 -1.71 -11.12 -4.84
CA GLU A 83 -0.60 -11.45 -3.93
C GLU A 83 0.25 -10.21 -3.66
N THR A 84 0.73 -10.09 -2.43
CA THR A 84 1.68 -9.05 -2.06
C THR A 84 2.95 -9.15 -2.92
N GLN A 85 3.40 -8.00 -3.43
CA GLN A 85 4.67 -7.88 -4.13
C GLN A 85 5.67 -7.19 -3.22
N LEU A 86 6.72 -7.91 -2.82
CA LEU A 86 7.80 -7.41 -1.99
C LEU A 86 9.02 -7.21 -2.89
N VAL A 87 9.38 -5.95 -3.17
CA VAL A 87 10.37 -5.61 -4.18
C VAL A 87 11.56 -4.93 -3.54
N ALA A 88 12.71 -5.62 -3.54
CA ALA A 88 13.95 -5.13 -2.96
C ALA A 88 14.58 -3.99 -3.78
N ASP A 89 14.45 -4.04 -5.11
CA ASP A 89 14.95 -3.06 -6.05
C ASP A 89 13.96 -2.90 -7.20
N VAL A 90 13.29 -1.76 -7.26
CA VAL A 90 12.26 -1.48 -8.27
C VAL A 90 12.84 -1.46 -9.69
N HIS A 91 14.11 -1.10 -9.84
CA HIS A 91 14.77 -1.07 -11.16
C HIS A 91 15.03 -2.48 -11.71
N ALA A 92 15.03 -3.50 -10.85
CA ALA A 92 15.15 -4.89 -11.23
C ALA A 92 13.78 -5.57 -11.47
N PHE A 93 12.68 -4.89 -11.17
CA PHE A 93 11.33 -5.45 -11.35
C PHE A 93 10.90 -5.33 -12.80
N PRO A 94 10.53 -6.45 -13.48
CA PRO A 94 10.11 -6.42 -14.88
C PRO A 94 8.87 -5.54 -15.09
N GLY A 95 8.95 -4.59 -16.03
CA GLY A 95 7.83 -3.71 -16.35
C GLY A 95 7.56 -2.62 -15.34
N HIS A 96 8.53 -2.30 -14.48
CA HIS A 96 8.38 -1.24 -13.48
C HIS A 96 7.97 0.09 -14.12
N ILE A 97 6.94 0.72 -13.54
CA ILE A 97 6.47 2.05 -13.93
C ILE A 97 7.12 3.08 -12.99
N VAL A 98 7.87 4.02 -13.55
CA VAL A 98 8.54 5.07 -12.77
C VAL A 98 7.55 6.19 -12.51
N CYS A 99 6.91 6.17 -11.33
CA CYS A 99 6.01 7.25 -10.87
C CYS A 99 6.72 8.22 -9.93
N ASP A 100 7.79 7.77 -9.25
CA ASP A 100 8.67 8.61 -8.42
C ASP A 100 10.10 8.11 -8.60
N ALA A 101 10.96 8.97 -9.13
CA ALA A 101 12.37 8.64 -9.41
C ALA A 101 13.18 8.40 -8.13
N ASP A 102 12.69 8.86 -6.96
CA ASP A 102 13.37 8.68 -5.68
C ASP A 102 13.10 7.31 -5.05
N SER A 103 12.11 6.58 -5.53
CA SER A 103 11.76 5.27 -4.98
C SER A 103 12.72 4.19 -5.45
N ARG A 104 13.22 3.37 -4.51
CA ARG A 104 14.16 2.28 -4.79
C ARG A 104 13.65 0.91 -4.41
N SER A 105 12.87 0.80 -3.34
CA SER A 105 12.19 -0.44 -2.98
C SER A 105 10.72 -0.15 -2.74
N GLU A 106 9.90 -1.20 -2.79
CA GLU A 106 8.46 -1.06 -2.78
C GLU A 106 7.80 -2.31 -2.22
N ILE A 107 6.67 -2.12 -1.51
CA ILE A 107 5.78 -3.22 -1.15
C ILE A 107 4.37 -2.83 -1.54
N VAL A 108 3.66 -3.73 -2.21
CA VAL A 108 2.27 -3.53 -2.61
C VAL A 108 1.43 -4.69 -2.10
N VAL A 109 0.39 -4.38 -1.34
CA VAL A 109 -0.52 -5.36 -0.75
C VAL A 109 -1.90 -5.22 -1.38
N PRO A 110 -2.46 -6.28 -1.96
CA PRO A 110 -3.82 -6.21 -2.50
C PRO A 110 -4.84 -6.06 -1.39
N LEU A 111 -5.87 -5.26 -1.64
CA LEU A 111 -6.98 -5.02 -0.73
C LEU A 111 -8.17 -5.87 -1.20
N LEU A 112 -8.57 -6.84 -0.38
CA LEU A 112 -9.61 -7.80 -0.71
C LEU A 112 -10.77 -7.71 0.27
N VAL A 113 -11.99 -7.61 -0.24
CA VAL A 113 -13.23 -7.69 0.54
C VAL A 113 -13.98 -8.93 0.08
N ASP A 114 -14.15 -9.89 0.97
CA ASP A 114 -14.77 -11.19 0.66
C ASP A 114 -14.12 -11.87 -0.56
N GLY A 115 -12.79 -11.80 -0.65
CA GLY A 115 -12.02 -12.37 -1.74
C GLY A 115 -12.01 -11.55 -3.03
N THR A 116 -12.72 -10.44 -3.09
CA THR A 116 -12.82 -9.58 -4.27
C THR A 116 -11.85 -8.39 -4.14
N LEU A 117 -11.05 -8.17 -5.16
CA LEU A 117 -10.11 -7.05 -5.21
C LEU A 117 -10.86 -5.71 -5.27
N ILE A 118 -10.52 -4.79 -4.36
CA ILE A 118 -11.04 -3.42 -4.37
C ILE A 118 -9.95 -2.39 -4.67
N GLY A 119 -8.70 -2.77 -4.58
CA GLY A 119 -7.55 -1.90 -4.82
C GLY A 119 -6.28 -2.48 -4.25
N VAL A 120 -5.25 -1.65 -4.10
CA VAL A 120 -3.97 -2.02 -3.50
C VAL A 120 -3.49 -0.93 -2.56
N LEU A 121 -2.74 -1.32 -1.53
CA LEU A 121 -1.94 -0.40 -0.71
C LEU A 121 -0.52 -0.45 -1.24
N ASP A 122 0.01 0.71 -1.64
CA ASP A 122 1.35 0.86 -2.21
C ASP A 122 2.22 1.68 -1.26
N ILE A 123 3.40 1.16 -0.93
CA ILE A 123 4.37 1.83 -0.07
C ILE A 123 5.74 1.79 -0.74
N ASP A 124 6.36 2.97 -0.86
CA ASP A 124 7.67 3.13 -1.48
C ASP A 124 8.71 3.64 -0.48
N SER A 125 9.95 3.25 -0.69
CA SER A 125 11.09 3.73 0.08
C SER A 125 12.21 4.23 -0.84
N PRO A 126 12.95 5.29 -0.42
CA PRO A 126 14.11 5.74 -1.16
C PRO A 126 15.34 4.85 -0.94
N SER A 127 15.23 3.84 -0.10
CA SER A 127 16.31 2.88 0.20
C SER A 127 16.06 1.55 -0.48
N LEU A 128 17.11 0.87 -0.90
CA LEU A 128 17.01 -0.51 -1.37
C LEU A 128 16.65 -1.43 -0.21
N ASN A 129 15.89 -2.46 -0.51
CA ASN A 129 15.59 -3.56 0.43
C ASN A 129 15.03 -3.08 1.77
N ARG A 130 14.18 -2.04 1.76
CA ARG A 130 13.61 -1.46 2.98
C ARG A 130 12.64 -2.40 3.68
N PHE A 131 11.86 -3.16 2.92
CA PHE A 131 10.78 -3.98 3.47
C PHE A 131 11.21 -5.44 3.57
N ASP A 132 10.86 -6.08 4.69
CA ASP A 132 11.16 -7.49 4.96
C ASP A 132 9.88 -8.32 5.18
N SER A 133 10.04 -9.59 5.55
CA SER A 133 8.90 -10.48 5.77
C SER A 133 8.03 -10.04 6.96
N ILE A 134 8.61 -9.38 7.95
CA ILE A 134 7.86 -8.85 9.11
C ILE A 134 6.99 -7.68 8.66
N ASP A 135 7.52 -6.79 7.82
CA ASP A 135 6.74 -5.72 7.22
C ASP A 135 5.59 -6.29 6.37
N GLN A 136 5.87 -7.29 5.56
CA GLN A 136 4.85 -7.93 4.73
C GLN A 136 3.71 -8.50 5.58
N GLU A 137 4.04 -9.29 6.60
CA GLU A 137 3.04 -9.89 7.48
C GLU A 137 2.22 -8.82 8.22
N GLY A 138 2.90 -7.80 8.75
CA GLY A 138 2.26 -6.72 9.48
C GLY A 138 1.34 -5.89 8.59
N LEU A 139 1.79 -5.53 7.40
CA LEU A 139 0.99 -4.76 6.45
C LEU A 139 -0.20 -5.57 5.92
N GLU A 140 -0.02 -6.87 5.71
CA GLU A 140 -1.14 -7.75 5.32
C GLU A 140 -2.22 -7.80 6.40
N VAL A 141 -1.84 -7.85 7.68
CA VAL A 141 -2.79 -7.78 8.80
C VAL A 141 -3.51 -6.44 8.81
N LEU A 142 -2.79 -5.33 8.65
CA LEU A 142 -3.40 -3.99 8.59
C LEU A 142 -4.39 -3.87 7.42
N CYS A 143 -4.04 -4.40 6.26
CA CYS A 143 -4.92 -4.37 5.09
C CYS A 143 -6.18 -5.20 5.31
N ARG A 144 -6.08 -6.36 5.96
CA ARG A 144 -7.26 -7.15 6.32
C ARG A 144 -8.14 -6.39 7.31
N THR A 145 -7.55 -5.77 8.32
CA THR A 145 -8.29 -4.95 9.30
C THR A 145 -9.02 -3.81 8.60
N TYR A 146 -8.34 -3.11 7.69
CA TYR A 146 -8.94 -2.03 6.90
C TYR A 146 -10.10 -2.53 6.04
N CYS A 147 -9.92 -3.65 5.36
CA CYS A 147 -10.96 -4.20 4.47
C CYS A 147 -12.17 -4.76 5.22
N ASP A 148 -12.03 -5.06 6.50
CA ASP A 148 -13.13 -5.57 7.34
C ASP A 148 -13.97 -4.45 7.98
N ILE A 149 -13.67 -3.20 7.69
CA ILE A 149 -14.41 -2.04 8.24
C ILE A 149 -15.79 -1.91 7.62
#